data_94d6f472964e274ddc3c5320101dddac
#
_entry.id   94d6f472964e274ddc3c5320101dddac
#
_cell.length_a   1.000
_cell.length_b   1.000
_cell.length_c   1.000
_cell.angle_alpha   90.00
_cell.angle_beta   90.00
_cell.angle_gamma   90.00
#
_symmetry.space_group_name_H-M   'P 1'
#
loop_
_entity.id
_entity.type
_entity.pdbx_description
1 polymer ?
#
loop_
_entity_poly.entity_id
_entity_poly.type
_entity_poly.pdbx_seq_one_letter_code
_entity_poly.pdbx_strand_id
1 'polypeptide(L)'
;ELIDMLGYPRKMLQKLIMPGTGIGHLSDKIREEVGFDLEVVAPATHDTGSAVLAVPANDDDFIYISSGTWSLMGIERKEADCSEKSCEMNFTNEGGYAGRFRYLKNIMGLWMIQSVRHEVNDAYSFAEICAMAEEAKDFPSRVDANDECFLSPESMIAVNHRIGCFLYKLFVYVLCECVP
;
A
#
# COMPACT_ATOMS: atom_id res chain seq x y z
N GLU A 1 3.87 -8.97 26.48
CA GLU A 1 4.24 -10.39 26.36
C GLU A 1 5.42 -10.55 25.40
N LEU A 2 5.30 -10.24 24.09
CA LEU A 2 6.42 -10.34 23.11
C LEU A 2 7.63 -9.51 23.52
N ILE A 3 7.41 -8.30 24.00
CA ILE A 3 8.47 -7.39 24.47
C ILE A 3 9.26 -8.02 25.62
N ASP A 4 8.55 -8.65 26.55
CA ASP A 4 9.17 -9.31 27.71
C ASP A 4 9.92 -10.58 27.29
N MET A 5 9.35 -11.36 26.36
CA MET A 5 9.99 -12.55 25.78
C MET A 5 11.29 -12.21 25.07
N LEU A 6 11.34 -11.08 24.35
CA LEU A 6 12.50 -10.62 23.61
C LEU A 6 13.50 -9.82 24.46
N GLY A 7 13.18 -9.57 25.73
CA GLY A 7 14.05 -8.85 26.67
C GLY A 7 14.21 -7.36 26.37
N TYR A 8 13.32 -6.74 25.60
CA TYR A 8 13.40 -5.31 25.33
C TYR A 8 13.01 -4.47 26.55
N PRO A 9 13.76 -3.41 26.87
CA PRO A 9 13.43 -2.53 27.98
C PRO A 9 12.09 -1.81 27.73
N ARG A 10 11.10 -2.02 28.60
CA ARG A 10 9.77 -1.39 28.48
C ARG A 10 9.82 0.13 28.42
N LYS A 11 10.84 0.77 29.00
CA LYS A 11 11.04 2.22 28.92
C LYS A 11 11.24 2.78 27.52
N MET A 12 11.57 1.92 26.55
CA MET A 12 11.71 2.31 25.14
C MET A 12 10.36 2.49 24.45
N LEU A 13 9.28 2.00 25.08
CA LEU A 13 7.95 1.99 24.48
C LEU A 13 7.08 3.02 25.19
N GLN A 14 6.56 3.95 24.41
CA GLN A 14 5.63 4.95 24.89
C GLN A 14 4.23 4.35 25.09
N LYS A 15 3.37 5.07 25.82
CA LYS A 15 1.96 4.71 25.95
C LYS A 15 1.29 4.77 24.58
N LEU A 16 0.60 3.70 24.21
CA LEU A 16 -0.20 3.67 22.99
C LEU A 16 -1.43 4.58 23.14
N ILE A 17 -1.71 5.36 22.13
CA ILE A 17 -2.91 6.18 22.02
C ILE A 17 -3.67 5.82 20.75
N MET A 18 -4.96 6.07 20.75
CA MET A 18 -5.80 5.83 19.58
C MET A 18 -5.81 7.05 18.64
N PRO A 19 -5.96 6.87 17.32
CA PRO A 19 -6.24 7.96 16.41
C PRO A 19 -7.41 8.81 16.89
N GLY A 20 -7.32 10.14 16.70
CA GLY A 20 -8.29 11.10 17.22
C GLY A 20 -8.01 11.58 18.65
N THR A 21 -6.98 11.04 19.32
CA THR A 21 -6.60 11.51 20.65
C THR A 21 -5.84 12.83 20.55
N GLY A 22 -6.26 13.84 21.35
CA GLY A 22 -5.48 15.06 21.55
C GLY A 22 -4.14 14.74 22.23
N ILE A 23 -3.05 15.16 21.63
CA ILE A 23 -1.69 14.94 22.15
C ILE A 23 -1.27 16.11 23.06
N GLY A 24 -1.73 17.30 22.72
CA GLY A 24 -1.41 18.56 23.39
C GLY A 24 -1.39 19.72 22.42
N HIS A 25 -0.83 20.83 22.86
CA HIS A 25 -0.72 22.04 22.06
C HIS A 25 0.65 22.16 21.39
N LEU A 26 0.79 23.11 20.46
CA LEU A 26 2.09 23.44 19.87
C LEU A 26 3.10 23.79 20.96
N SER A 27 4.36 23.44 20.75
CA SER A 27 5.43 23.91 21.64
C SER A 27 5.56 25.43 21.60
N ASP A 28 6.07 26.04 22.67
CA ASP A 28 6.22 27.49 22.74
C ASP A 28 7.00 28.05 21.55
N LYS A 29 8.08 27.40 21.17
CA LYS A 29 8.89 27.76 20.01
C LYS A 29 8.07 27.81 18.72
N ILE A 30 7.25 26.80 18.47
CA ILE A 30 6.44 26.76 17.25
C ILE A 30 5.32 27.79 17.30
N ARG A 31 4.67 27.97 18.47
CA ARG A 31 3.66 29.02 18.64
C ARG A 31 4.19 30.41 18.35
N GLU A 32 5.41 30.71 18.81
CA GLU A 32 6.07 32.00 18.52
C GLU A 32 6.37 32.15 17.02
N GLU A 33 6.82 31.08 16.37
CA GLU A 33 7.18 31.10 14.93
C GLU A 33 5.95 31.30 14.02
N VAL A 34 4.85 30.57 14.29
CA VAL A 34 3.63 30.61 13.45
C VAL A 34 2.64 31.70 13.87
N GLY A 35 2.76 32.22 15.10
CA GLY A 35 1.91 33.30 15.63
C GLY A 35 0.53 32.89 16.14
N PHE A 36 0.26 31.58 16.27
CA PHE A 36 -1.00 31.05 16.81
C PHE A 36 -0.76 29.72 17.55
N ASP A 37 -1.78 29.28 18.30
CA ASP A 37 -1.79 27.98 18.97
C ASP A 37 -2.88 27.09 18.38
N LEU A 38 -2.65 25.78 18.42
CA LEU A 38 -3.65 24.76 18.06
C LEU A 38 -3.41 23.47 18.83
N GLU A 39 -4.46 22.67 18.96
CA GLU A 39 -4.36 21.33 19.49
C GLU A 39 -3.83 20.37 18.42
N VAL A 40 -2.83 19.58 18.81
CA VAL A 40 -2.28 18.51 17.96
C VAL A 40 -3.02 17.23 18.25
N VAL A 41 -3.60 16.63 17.22
CA VAL A 41 -4.39 15.40 17.32
C VAL A 41 -3.66 14.26 16.59
N ALA A 42 -3.61 13.08 17.21
CA ALA A 42 -3.03 11.88 16.58
C ALA A 42 -3.86 11.46 15.35
N PRO A 43 -3.28 11.40 14.15
CA PRO A 43 -3.97 10.87 12.96
C PRO A 43 -4.00 9.33 13.00
N ALA A 44 -4.59 8.71 11.99
CA ALA A 44 -4.33 7.30 11.66
C ALA A 44 -2.89 7.20 11.16
N THR A 45 -1.95 6.97 12.04
CA THR A 45 -0.50 7.27 11.94
C THR A 45 0.26 6.73 10.72
N HIS A 46 -0.33 5.79 9.98
CA HIS A 46 0.19 5.37 8.68
C HIS A 46 -0.44 6.23 7.58
N ASP A 47 0.35 6.64 6.57
CA ASP A 47 -0.12 7.48 5.46
C ASP A 47 -1.30 6.84 4.70
N THR A 48 -1.21 5.54 4.39
CA THR A 48 -2.32 4.77 3.81
C THR A 48 -3.52 4.71 4.76
N GLY A 49 -3.30 4.63 6.07
CA GLY A 49 -4.37 4.66 7.07
C GLY A 49 -5.15 5.97 7.03
N SER A 50 -4.45 7.08 6.90
CA SER A 50 -5.06 8.41 6.76
C SER A 50 -5.74 8.58 5.40
N ALA A 51 -5.15 8.04 4.33
CA ALA A 51 -5.74 8.07 2.99
C ALA A 51 -7.05 7.27 2.92
N VAL A 52 -7.09 6.07 3.52
CA VAL A 52 -8.32 5.26 3.59
C VAL A 52 -9.40 5.95 4.39
N LEU A 53 -9.06 6.58 5.51
CA LEU A 53 -10.00 7.38 6.31
C LEU A 53 -10.63 8.54 5.50
N ALA A 54 -9.90 9.09 4.55
CA ALA A 54 -10.35 10.21 3.72
C ALA A 54 -11.21 9.77 2.51
N VAL A 55 -11.35 8.46 2.25
CA VAL A 55 -12.18 7.96 1.15
C VAL A 55 -13.66 8.29 1.42
N PRO A 56 -14.37 8.96 0.49
CA PRO A 56 -15.77 9.32 0.65
C PRO A 56 -16.69 8.11 0.42
N ALA A 57 -16.51 7.05 1.21
CA ALA A 57 -17.38 5.88 1.16
C ALA A 57 -18.75 6.18 1.81
N ASN A 58 -19.82 5.67 1.21
CA ASN A 58 -21.19 5.87 1.70
C ASN A 58 -21.66 4.79 2.68
N ASP A 59 -20.93 3.67 2.75
CA ASP A 59 -21.23 2.51 3.58
C ASP A 59 -19.93 1.78 4.01
N ASP A 60 -20.08 0.67 4.71
CA ASP A 60 -18.98 -0.17 5.17
C ASP A 60 -18.54 -1.20 4.12
N ASP A 61 -19.24 -1.31 2.99
CA ASP A 61 -19.03 -2.32 1.95
C ASP A 61 -18.24 -1.75 0.76
N PHE A 62 -17.08 -1.20 1.02
CA PHE A 62 -16.20 -0.69 -0.02
C PHE A 62 -14.85 -1.40 -0.04
N ILE A 63 -14.27 -1.50 -1.23
CA ILE A 63 -12.89 -1.94 -1.44
C ILE A 63 -12.08 -0.69 -1.78
N TYR A 64 -10.93 -0.53 -1.14
CA TYR A 64 -9.99 0.52 -1.50
C TYR A 64 -8.74 -0.06 -2.16
N ILE A 65 -8.11 0.72 -3.03
CA ILE A 65 -6.77 0.47 -3.55
C ILE A 65 -5.94 1.71 -3.32
N SER A 66 -4.95 1.60 -2.43
CA SER A 66 -3.91 2.62 -2.28
C SER A 66 -2.78 2.27 -3.23
N SER A 67 -2.80 2.91 -4.41
CA SER A 67 -1.88 2.60 -5.50
C SER A 67 -0.61 3.45 -5.41
N GLY A 68 0.52 2.78 -5.22
CA GLY A 68 1.86 3.36 -5.18
C GLY A 68 2.86 2.38 -5.77
N THR A 69 4.13 2.47 -5.39
CA THR A 69 5.15 1.45 -5.73
C THR A 69 4.66 0.07 -5.36
N TRP A 70 4.07 -0.06 -4.17
CA TRP A 70 3.22 -1.17 -3.75
C TRP A 70 1.78 -0.72 -3.81
N SER A 71 0.89 -1.56 -4.30
CA SER A 71 -0.54 -1.32 -4.23
C SER A 71 -1.13 -2.12 -3.06
N LEU A 72 -1.82 -1.42 -2.18
CA LEU A 72 -2.50 -2.01 -1.03
C LEU A 72 -3.98 -2.09 -1.33
N MET A 73 -4.48 -3.29 -1.58
CA MET A 73 -5.92 -3.54 -1.79
C MET A 73 -6.53 -4.09 -0.51
N GLY A 74 -7.63 -3.52 -0.06
CA GLY A 74 -8.24 -3.95 1.18
C GLY A 74 -9.64 -3.41 1.43
N ILE A 75 -10.15 -3.81 2.58
CA ILE A 75 -11.43 -3.38 3.16
C ILE A 75 -11.22 -2.96 4.61
N GLU A 76 -12.15 -2.20 5.17
CA GLU A 76 -12.19 -1.97 6.61
C GLU A 76 -13.08 -3.00 7.31
N ARG A 77 -12.63 -3.51 8.45
CA ARG A 77 -13.37 -4.48 9.28
C ARG A 77 -13.40 -4.03 10.74
N LYS A 78 -14.43 -4.44 11.46
CA LYS A 78 -14.54 -4.21 12.92
C LYS A 78 -13.70 -5.18 13.72
N GLU A 79 -13.39 -6.35 13.16
CA GLU A 79 -12.61 -7.41 13.78
C GLU A 79 -11.48 -7.86 12.85
N ALA A 80 -10.33 -8.19 13.43
CA ALA A 80 -9.21 -8.75 12.69
C ALA A 80 -9.55 -10.17 12.19
N ASP A 81 -9.09 -10.52 10.99
CA ASP A 81 -9.15 -11.87 10.46
C ASP A 81 -7.79 -12.53 10.56
N CYS A 82 -7.62 -13.39 11.56
CA CYS A 82 -6.39 -14.15 11.80
C CYS A 82 -6.58 -15.63 11.41
N SER A 83 -7.46 -15.93 10.47
CA SER A 83 -7.68 -17.29 9.97
C SER A 83 -6.46 -17.81 9.20
N GLU A 84 -6.31 -19.13 9.17
CA GLU A 84 -5.28 -19.80 8.38
C GLU A 84 -5.36 -19.42 6.91
N LYS A 85 -6.57 -19.33 6.37
CA LYS A 85 -6.84 -18.91 5.00
C LYS A 85 -6.35 -17.47 4.73
N SER A 86 -6.56 -16.53 5.66
CA SER A 86 -6.02 -15.18 5.57
C SER A 86 -4.49 -15.17 5.47
N CYS A 87 -3.85 -15.99 6.29
CA CYS A 87 -2.40 -16.15 6.29
C CYS A 87 -1.89 -16.75 4.97
N GLU A 88 -2.48 -17.84 4.50
CA GLU A 88 -2.13 -18.50 3.23
C GLU A 88 -2.26 -17.55 2.03
N MET A 89 -3.26 -16.66 2.07
CA MET A 89 -3.50 -15.68 1.00
C MET A 89 -2.71 -14.37 1.19
N ASN A 90 -1.81 -14.28 2.17
CA ASN A 90 -1.01 -13.11 2.50
C ASN A 90 -1.81 -11.85 2.81
N PHE A 91 -2.96 -12.01 3.49
CA PHE A 91 -3.69 -10.88 4.05
C PHE A 91 -3.11 -10.49 5.42
N THR A 92 -3.12 -9.20 5.70
CA THR A 92 -2.72 -8.63 6.99
C THR A 92 -3.82 -7.77 7.59
N ASN A 93 -3.73 -7.57 8.90
CA ASN A 93 -4.62 -6.67 9.63
C ASN A 93 -3.80 -5.52 10.17
N GLU A 94 -4.13 -4.31 9.76
CA GLU A 94 -3.49 -3.11 10.26
C GLU A 94 -4.49 -2.26 11.05
N GLY A 95 -4.05 -1.69 12.15
CA GLY A 95 -4.90 -0.78 12.93
C GLY A 95 -5.31 0.45 12.11
N GLY A 96 -6.60 0.76 12.17
CA GLY A 96 -7.20 1.92 11.53
C GLY A 96 -7.79 2.91 12.55
N TYR A 97 -8.67 3.79 12.07
CA TYR A 97 -9.40 4.72 12.90
C TYR A 97 -10.59 4.04 13.61
N ALA A 98 -11.04 4.60 14.72
CA ALA A 98 -12.22 4.14 15.48
C ALA A 98 -12.20 2.65 15.87
N GLY A 99 -11.01 2.08 16.12
CA GLY A 99 -10.87 0.67 16.51
C GLY A 99 -11.12 -0.33 15.37
N ARG A 100 -11.19 0.14 14.13
CA ARG A 100 -11.30 -0.72 12.96
C ARG A 100 -9.94 -1.27 12.53
N PHE A 101 -9.97 -2.31 11.73
CA PHE A 101 -8.80 -2.90 11.08
C PHE A 101 -8.91 -2.70 9.58
N ARG A 102 -7.80 -2.29 8.98
CA ARG A 102 -7.61 -2.38 7.54
C ARG A 102 -7.14 -3.80 7.24
N TYR A 103 -8.03 -4.60 6.71
CA TYR A 103 -7.75 -5.95 6.24
C TYR A 103 -7.35 -5.87 4.78
N LEU A 104 -6.07 -6.06 4.50
CA LEU A 104 -5.49 -5.74 3.21
C LEU A 104 -4.45 -6.76 2.75
N LYS A 105 -4.15 -6.70 1.47
CA LYS A 105 -3.08 -7.43 0.82
C LYS A 105 -2.22 -6.48 0.00
N ASN A 106 -0.91 -6.69 0.04
CA ASN A 106 0.01 -6.05 -0.89
C ASN A 106 -0.09 -6.72 -2.26
N ILE A 107 -0.27 -5.91 -3.29
CA ILE A 107 -0.18 -6.33 -4.68
C ILE A 107 1.10 -5.71 -5.25
N MET A 108 1.87 -6.47 -6.00
CA MET A 108 3.08 -5.97 -6.66
C MET A 108 2.73 -5.04 -7.83
N GLY A 109 2.03 -3.92 -7.53
CA GLY A 109 1.49 -2.98 -8.49
C GLY A 109 2.52 -2.32 -9.39
N LEU A 110 2.79 -1.02 -9.19
CA LEU A 110 3.71 -0.26 -10.03
C LEU A 110 5.18 -0.69 -9.88
N TRP A 111 5.55 -1.44 -8.84
CA TRP A 111 6.89 -1.99 -8.67
C TRP A 111 7.39 -2.73 -9.90
N MET A 112 6.57 -3.63 -10.46
CA MET A 112 6.95 -4.41 -11.65
C MET A 112 7.22 -3.49 -12.83
N ILE A 113 6.37 -2.49 -13.05
CA ILE A 113 6.48 -1.51 -14.13
C ILE A 113 7.73 -0.64 -13.95
N GLN A 114 7.96 -0.14 -12.73
CA GLN A 114 9.13 0.67 -12.41
C GLN A 114 10.41 -0.12 -12.62
N SER A 115 10.46 -1.39 -12.21
CA SER A 115 11.61 -2.27 -12.42
C SER A 115 11.92 -2.45 -13.91
N VAL A 116 10.91 -2.76 -14.73
CA VAL A 116 11.07 -2.83 -16.19
C VAL A 116 11.57 -1.51 -16.75
N ARG A 117 11.00 -0.39 -16.32
CA ARG A 117 11.39 0.95 -16.78
C ARG A 117 12.86 1.25 -16.46
N HIS A 118 13.33 0.90 -15.26
CA HIS A 118 14.73 1.05 -14.88
C HIS A 118 15.66 0.16 -15.69
N GLU A 119 15.28 -1.08 -15.98
CA GLU A 119 16.09 -1.99 -16.81
C GLU A 119 16.29 -1.47 -18.25
N VAL A 120 15.34 -0.70 -18.77
CA VAL A 120 15.50 -0.01 -20.08
C VAL A 120 16.06 1.42 -19.94
N ASN A 121 16.74 1.72 -18.83
CA ASN A 121 17.35 3.02 -18.54
C ASN A 121 16.36 4.20 -18.61
N ASP A 122 15.15 4.00 -18.15
CA ASP A 122 14.06 5.00 -18.14
C ASP A 122 13.77 5.61 -19.53
N ALA A 123 14.00 4.82 -20.60
CA ALA A 123 13.86 5.26 -21.98
C ALA A 123 12.45 5.75 -22.34
N TYR A 124 11.44 5.35 -21.56
CA TYR A 124 10.04 5.71 -21.78
C TYR A 124 9.46 6.45 -20.56
N SER A 125 8.69 7.49 -20.82
CA SER A 125 7.86 8.14 -19.80
C SER A 125 6.66 7.26 -19.42
N PHE A 126 6.03 7.50 -18.29
CA PHE A 126 4.82 6.77 -17.90
C PHE A 126 3.68 6.98 -18.91
N ALA A 127 3.55 8.16 -19.52
CA ALA A 127 2.54 8.43 -20.54
C ALA A 127 2.74 7.57 -21.80
N GLU A 128 3.98 7.41 -22.26
CA GLU A 128 4.31 6.54 -23.40
C GLU A 128 4.01 5.08 -23.08
N ILE A 129 4.35 4.65 -21.86
CA ILE A 129 4.04 3.30 -21.39
C ILE A 129 2.52 3.04 -21.37
N CYS A 130 1.74 3.98 -20.88
CA CYS A 130 0.28 3.89 -20.88
C CYS A 130 -0.28 3.81 -22.30
N ALA A 131 0.26 4.60 -23.24
CA ALA A 131 -0.15 4.54 -24.64
C ALA A 131 0.16 3.18 -25.28
N MET A 132 1.37 2.65 -25.05
CA MET A 132 1.74 1.30 -25.51
C MET A 132 0.86 0.21 -24.89
N ALA A 133 0.47 0.37 -23.63
CA ALA A 133 -0.44 -0.54 -22.96
C ALA A 133 -1.82 -0.55 -23.63
N GLU A 134 -2.38 0.61 -23.92
CA GLU A 134 -3.67 0.74 -24.61
C GLU A 134 -3.65 0.10 -26.01
N GLU A 135 -2.57 0.25 -26.76
CA GLU A 135 -2.39 -0.42 -28.03
C GLU A 135 -2.35 -1.96 -27.92
N ALA A 136 -1.85 -2.48 -26.77
CA ALA A 136 -1.70 -3.90 -26.50
C ALA A 136 -2.86 -4.54 -25.71
N LYS A 137 -3.94 -3.81 -25.44
CA LYS A 137 -5.05 -4.22 -24.55
C LYS A 137 -5.69 -5.58 -24.90
N ASP A 138 -5.76 -5.94 -26.17
CA ASP A 138 -6.37 -7.19 -26.65
C ASP A 138 -5.43 -8.40 -26.53
N PHE A 139 -4.24 -8.22 -25.98
CA PHE A 139 -3.31 -9.32 -25.88
C PHE A 139 -3.71 -10.32 -24.77
N PRO A 140 -3.77 -11.63 -25.08
CA PRO A 140 -4.42 -12.63 -24.23
C PRO A 140 -3.63 -13.06 -22.99
N SER A 141 -2.30 -12.84 -22.94
CA SER A 141 -1.50 -13.29 -21.80
C SER A 141 -1.77 -12.46 -20.55
N ARG A 142 -1.90 -13.13 -19.42
CA ARG A 142 -2.06 -12.53 -18.10
C ARG A 142 -0.87 -12.93 -17.23
N VAL A 143 -0.52 -12.08 -16.29
CA VAL A 143 0.52 -12.31 -15.29
C VAL A 143 -0.15 -12.42 -13.93
N ASP A 144 0.16 -13.44 -13.15
CA ASP A 144 -0.19 -13.44 -11.75
C ASP A 144 0.81 -12.59 -10.98
N ALA A 145 0.41 -11.37 -10.64
CA ALA A 145 1.25 -10.44 -9.88
C ALA A 145 1.55 -10.92 -8.44
N ASN A 146 0.90 -12.00 -7.98
CA ASN A 146 1.20 -12.60 -6.68
C ASN A 146 2.28 -13.70 -6.75
N ASP A 147 2.75 -14.06 -7.95
CA ASP A 147 3.81 -15.05 -8.10
C ASP A 147 5.11 -14.53 -7.49
N GLU A 148 5.72 -15.33 -6.63
CA GLU A 148 6.96 -14.99 -5.92
C GLU A 148 8.13 -14.66 -6.85
N CYS A 149 8.11 -15.13 -8.09
CA CYS A 149 9.13 -14.79 -9.08
C CYS A 149 9.26 -13.29 -9.38
N PHE A 150 8.22 -12.49 -9.06
CA PHE A 150 8.22 -11.03 -9.24
C PHE A 150 8.66 -10.26 -8.00
N LEU A 151 8.85 -10.91 -6.86
CA LEU A 151 9.13 -10.21 -5.60
C LEU A 151 10.47 -9.47 -5.63
N SER A 152 11.53 -10.11 -6.13
CA SER A 152 12.86 -9.50 -6.22
C SER A 152 13.73 -10.21 -7.29
N PRO A 153 13.34 -10.19 -8.56
CA PRO A 153 14.12 -10.83 -9.62
C PRO A 153 15.36 -9.99 -9.95
N GLU A 154 16.41 -10.64 -10.42
CA GLU A 154 17.58 -9.95 -11.00
C GLU A 154 17.21 -9.14 -12.26
N SER A 155 16.26 -9.62 -13.05
CA SER A 155 15.70 -8.94 -14.20
C SER A 155 14.20 -9.22 -14.29
N MET A 156 13.40 -8.18 -14.13
CA MET A 156 11.95 -8.22 -14.30
C MET A 156 11.57 -8.54 -15.75
N ILE A 157 12.34 -8.02 -16.71
CA ILE A 157 12.17 -8.30 -18.14
C ILE A 157 12.37 -9.78 -18.42
N ALA A 158 13.45 -10.39 -17.93
CA ALA A 158 13.74 -11.81 -18.15
C ALA A 158 12.68 -12.73 -17.54
N VAL A 159 12.17 -12.40 -16.34
CA VAL A 159 11.09 -13.16 -15.71
C VAL A 159 9.81 -13.08 -16.55
N ASN A 160 9.41 -11.90 -17.00
CA ASN A 160 8.23 -11.73 -17.84
C ASN A 160 8.34 -12.52 -19.15
N HIS A 161 9.49 -12.52 -19.80
CA HIS A 161 9.71 -13.31 -21.01
C HIS A 161 9.62 -14.83 -20.74
N ARG A 162 10.17 -15.29 -19.63
CA ARG A 162 10.18 -16.73 -19.26
C ARG A 162 8.75 -17.27 -19.06
N ILE A 163 7.85 -16.47 -18.53
CA ILE A 163 6.45 -16.86 -18.34
C ILE A 163 5.57 -16.57 -19.57
N GLY A 164 6.17 -16.20 -20.71
CA GLY A 164 5.45 -15.94 -21.97
C GLY A 164 4.72 -14.60 -22.02
N CYS A 165 5.07 -13.68 -21.13
CA CYS A 165 4.52 -12.33 -21.14
C CYS A 165 5.52 -11.36 -21.77
N PHE A 166 5.13 -10.71 -22.87
CA PHE A 166 5.95 -9.65 -23.46
C PHE A 166 5.79 -8.34 -22.68
N LEU A 167 6.85 -7.52 -22.60
CA LEU A 167 6.96 -6.27 -21.88
C LEU A 167 5.73 -5.34 -21.97
N TYR A 168 5.15 -5.23 -23.13
CA TYR A 168 3.98 -4.38 -23.38
C TYR A 168 2.73 -4.72 -22.55
N LYS A 169 2.65 -5.91 -21.96
CA LYS A 169 1.45 -6.45 -21.31
C LYS A 169 1.44 -6.34 -19.81
N LEU A 170 2.61 -6.32 -19.20
CA LEU A 170 2.73 -6.02 -17.79
C LEU A 170 2.05 -4.68 -17.48
N PHE A 171 2.19 -3.72 -18.40
CA PHE A 171 1.58 -2.40 -18.29
C PHE A 171 0.05 -2.42 -18.36
N VAL A 172 -0.55 -3.24 -19.22
CA VAL A 172 -2.00 -3.34 -19.35
C VAL A 172 -2.63 -3.91 -18.08
N TYR A 173 -2.08 -4.98 -17.53
CA TYR A 173 -2.69 -5.66 -16.40
C TYR A 173 -2.64 -4.83 -15.12
N VAL A 174 -1.50 -4.25 -14.79
CA VAL A 174 -1.34 -3.47 -13.56
C VAL A 174 -2.11 -2.15 -13.61
N LEU A 175 -2.30 -1.55 -14.78
CA LEU A 175 -3.05 -0.30 -14.93
C LEU A 175 -4.56 -0.52 -15.10
N CYS A 176 -5.00 -1.59 -15.78
CA CYS A 176 -6.43 -1.82 -16.01
C CYS A 176 -7.17 -2.43 -14.80
N GLU A 177 -6.48 -3.16 -13.91
CA GLU A 177 -7.12 -3.67 -12.68
C GLU A 177 -7.03 -2.69 -11.49
N CYS A 178 -6.22 -1.65 -11.60
CA CYS A 178 -6.09 -0.62 -10.56
C CYS A 178 -6.92 0.65 -10.82
N VAL A 179 -7.62 0.74 -11.94
CA VAL A 179 -8.49 1.90 -12.27
C VAL A 179 -9.87 1.37 -12.63
N PRO A 180 -10.92 1.77 -11.89
CA PRO A 180 -12.31 1.40 -12.20
C PRO A 180 -12.79 2.04 -13.50
#